data_02424c683ae2c3090335220c67af91c9
#
_entry.id   02424c683ae2c3090335220c67af91c9
#
_cell.length_a   1.000
_cell.length_b   1.000
_cell.length_c   1.000
_cell.angle_alpha   90.00
_cell.angle_beta   90.00
_cell.angle_gamma   90.00
#
_symmetry.space_group_name_H-M   'P 1'
#
loop_
_entity.id
_entity.type
_entity.pdbx_description
1 polymer ?
#
loop_
_entity_poly.entity_id
_entity_poly.type
_entity_poly.pdbx_seq_one_letter_code
_entity_poly.pdbx_strand_id
1 'polypeptide(L)'
;MSDWPPVSVVIPMRNEAASIGALLDGVLAQDYPPDRIEVLVVDGDSSDGAGAVVEAYAARDPRVRLLRNPRRIVPTALNIAIRAARGEVICRLDGHTRIAADYLRVGVETLQRTKADNVGGPMHAVGGGWFGDAVAVATGSRFGIGSYFHYGTEECEVDTVYLGMWPRGVFERVGLFDEELVRNQDDEFNYRLRKAGGRIVLTPAMRSWYQNRQSLIGLLRQYYEYGLWKVRVLQKHPRQMSWRHCVPPALVAALAILTALGSVLPRAGFAARALFAVYTAAVLVVSARLALRHGVRAWLATALAFMSVHLAWGAGFVNGLMTFANRWRKPEAAPPRLERRDGDISAPAARIGSAAEAVGRTP
;
A
#
# COMPACT_ATOMS: atom_id res chain seq x y z
N MET A 1 32.57 0.01 -15.27
CA MET A 1 31.57 -1.04 -15.05
C MET A 1 30.61 -0.51 -14.03
N SER A 2 29.33 -0.35 -14.35
CA SER A 2 28.32 0.08 -13.37
C SER A 2 28.22 -1.01 -12.31
N ASP A 3 28.51 -0.64 -11.06
CA ASP A 3 28.45 -1.57 -9.92
C ASP A 3 26.99 -1.71 -9.50
N TRP A 4 26.25 -2.63 -10.14
CA TRP A 4 24.87 -2.92 -9.84
C TRP A 4 24.77 -3.57 -8.45
N PRO A 5 24.10 -2.94 -7.46
CA PRO A 5 23.99 -3.52 -6.13
C PRO A 5 23.14 -4.80 -6.15
N PRO A 6 23.41 -5.79 -5.30
CA PRO A 6 22.55 -6.95 -5.15
C PRO A 6 21.15 -6.56 -4.70
N VAL A 7 20.11 -7.10 -5.37
CA VAL A 7 18.69 -6.86 -5.11
C VAL A 7 18.03 -8.13 -4.57
N SER A 8 17.35 -8.01 -3.42
CA SER A 8 16.46 -9.04 -2.90
C SER A 8 15.03 -8.70 -3.22
N VAL A 9 14.40 -9.45 -4.11
CA VAL A 9 12.97 -9.34 -4.39
C VAL A 9 12.21 -10.13 -3.34
N VAL A 10 11.35 -9.46 -2.56
CA VAL A 10 10.57 -10.05 -1.48
C VAL A 10 9.09 -10.13 -1.86
N ILE A 11 8.52 -11.33 -1.84
CA ILE A 11 7.16 -11.61 -2.33
C ILE A 11 6.35 -12.29 -1.22
N PRO A 12 5.48 -11.56 -0.51
CA PRO A 12 4.48 -12.18 0.34
C PRO A 12 3.42 -12.85 -0.55
N MET A 13 3.12 -14.11 -0.29
CA MET A 13 2.20 -14.90 -1.11
C MET A 13 1.21 -15.64 -0.23
N ARG A 14 -0.06 -15.65 -0.64
CA ARG A 14 -1.08 -16.56 -0.09
C ARG A 14 -2.22 -16.78 -1.08
N ASN A 15 -2.40 -18.02 -1.53
CA ASN A 15 -3.41 -18.41 -2.50
C ASN A 15 -3.31 -17.60 -3.82
N GLU A 16 -2.13 -17.67 -4.45
CA GLU A 16 -1.77 -16.95 -5.67
C GLU A 16 -1.30 -17.91 -6.79
N ALA A 17 -1.78 -19.17 -6.79
CA ALA A 17 -1.35 -20.17 -7.77
C ALA A 17 -1.56 -19.72 -9.23
N ALA A 18 -2.61 -18.95 -9.49
CA ALA A 18 -2.94 -18.46 -10.83
C ALA A 18 -1.98 -17.36 -11.35
N SER A 19 -1.23 -16.67 -10.47
CA SER A 19 -0.46 -15.48 -10.84
C SER A 19 1.04 -15.58 -10.52
N ILE A 20 1.41 -16.34 -9.50
CA ILE A 20 2.79 -16.36 -8.98
C ILE A 20 3.81 -16.82 -10.04
N GLY A 21 3.47 -17.79 -10.89
CA GLY A 21 4.34 -18.25 -11.97
C GLY A 21 4.70 -17.11 -12.94
N ALA A 22 3.71 -16.38 -13.42
CA ALA A 22 3.90 -15.26 -14.34
C ALA A 22 4.73 -14.12 -13.70
N LEU A 23 4.57 -13.88 -12.38
CA LEU A 23 5.40 -12.93 -11.66
C LEU A 23 6.85 -13.40 -11.60
N LEU A 24 7.09 -14.66 -11.25
CA LEU A 24 8.45 -15.22 -11.18
C LEU A 24 9.14 -15.18 -12.55
N ASP A 25 8.45 -15.53 -13.64
CA ASP A 25 8.99 -15.38 -14.99
C ASP A 25 9.41 -13.93 -15.27
N GLY A 26 8.55 -12.96 -14.91
CA GLY A 26 8.85 -11.54 -15.09
C GLY A 26 10.02 -11.03 -14.24
N VAL A 27 10.23 -11.58 -13.04
CA VAL A 27 11.37 -11.21 -12.17
C VAL A 27 12.66 -11.83 -12.66
N LEU A 28 12.62 -13.09 -13.09
CA LEU A 28 13.81 -13.80 -13.58
C LEU A 28 14.30 -13.30 -14.94
N ALA A 29 13.39 -12.64 -15.71
CA ALA A 29 13.68 -12.03 -17.02
C ALA A 29 13.96 -10.51 -16.93
N GLN A 30 14.21 -9.96 -15.75
CA GLN A 30 14.49 -8.52 -15.60
C GLN A 30 15.80 -8.11 -16.31
N ASP A 31 15.79 -6.91 -16.88
CA ASP A 31 16.97 -6.20 -17.40
C ASP A 31 17.87 -5.75 -16.22
N TYR A 32 18.49 -6.73 -15.59
CA TYR A 32 19.37 -6.58 -14.43
C TYR A 32 20.33 -7.78 -14.36
N PRO A 33 21.59 -7.63 -13.88
CA PRO A 33 22.53 -8.76 -13.81
C PRO A 33 21.94 -9.94 -13.03
N PRO A 34 21.81 -11.13 -13.63
CA PRO A 34 21.11 -12.26 -13.00
C PRO A 34 21.75 -12.73 -11.69
N ASP A 35 23.08 -12.63 -11.58
CA ASP A 35 23.86 -12.96 -10.37
C ASP A 35 23.68 -11.94 -9.23
N ARG A 36 23.00 -10.82 -9.50
CA ARG A 36 22.69 -9.78 -8.54
C ARG A 36 21.22 -9.79 -8.09
N ILE A 37 20.43 -10.79 -8.48
CA ILE A 37 19.03 -10.94 -8.08
C ILE A 37 18.87 -12.18 -7.20
N GLU A 38 18.24 -12.04 -6.05
CA GLU A 38 17.62 -13.15 -5.32
C GLU A 38 16.12 -12.91 -5.16
N VAL A 39 15.33 -13.98 -5.11
CA VAL A 39 13.88 -13.93 -5.01
C VAL A 39 13.44 -14.74 -3.80
N LEU A 40 12.83 -14.07 -2.83
CA LEU A 40 12.35 -14.65 -1.58
C LEU A 40 10.81 -14.65 -1.58
N VAL A 41 10.21 -15.79 -1.89
CA VAL A 41 8.76 -15.97 -1.81
C VAL A 41 8.42 -16.50 -0.44
N VAL A 42 7.53 -15.82 0.27
CA VAL A 42 7.13 -16.20 1.62
C VAL A 42 5.66 -16.61 1.64
N ASP A 43 5.43 -17.91 1.72
CA ASP A 43 4.10 -18.51 1.65
C ASP A 43 3.37 -18.46 3.00
N GLY A 44 2.21 -17.82 3.00
CA GLY A 44 1.27 -17.72 4.11
C GLY A 44 0.38 -18.95 4.26
N ASP A 45 0.90 -20.16 4.08
CA ASP A 45 0.17 -21.41 4.17
C ASP A 45 -0.96 -21.47 3.13
N SER A 46 -0.58 -21.42 1.86
CA SER A 46 -1.49 -21.49 0.71
C SER A 46 -2.11 -22.89 0.57
N SER A 47 -3.37 -22.94 0.20
CA SER A 47 -4.16 -24.16 -0.01
C SER A 47 -4.52 -24.43 -1.47
N ASP A 48 -4.11 -23.55 -2.40
CA ASP A 48 -4.45 -23.59 -3.81
C ASP A 48 -3.35 -24.18 -4.73
N GLY A 49 -2.25 -24.66 -4.12
CA GLY A 49 -1.11 -25.19 -4.85
C GLY A 49 -0.01 -24.16 -5.17
N ALA A 50 -0.14 -22.89 -4.75
CA ALA A 50 0.85 -21.85 -5.00
C ALA A 50 2.25 -22.23 -4.49
N GLY A 51 2.36 -22.87 -3.32
CA GLY A 51 3.64 -23.36 -2.78
C GLY A 51 4.35 -24.30 -3.72
N ALA A 52 3.65 -25.30 -4.30
CA ALA A 52 4.21 -26.25 -5.25
C ALA A 52 4.71 -25.58 -6.55
N VAL A 53 4.01 -24.52 -7.01
CA VAL A 53 4.48 -23.72 -8.15
C VAL A 53 5.85 -23.11 -7.83
N VAL A 54 6.00 -22.46 -6.67
CA VAL A 54 7.27 -21.83 -6.28
C VAL A 54 8.38 -22.86 -6.05
N GLU A 55 8.08 -24.02 -5.46
CA GLU A 55 9.03 -25.12 -5.30
C GLU A 55 9.58 -25.59 -6.66
N ALA A 56 8.73 -25.68 -7.69
CA ALA A 56 9.17 -26.02 -9.04
C ALA A 56 10.10 -24.96 -9.67
N TYR A 57 9.92 -23.68 -9.33
CA TYR A 57 10.88 -22.62 -9.73
C TYR A 57 12.19 -22.73 -8.94
N ALA A 58 12.14 -22.92 -7.65
CA ALA A 58 13.33 -23.06 -6.79
C ALA A 58 14.20 -24.25 -7.17
N ALA A 59 13.60 -25.35 -7.66
CA ALA A 59 14.33 -26.51 -8.18
C ALA A 59 15.09 -26.24 -9.48
N ARG A 60 14.66 -25.24 -10.28
CA ARG A 60 15.26 -24.91 -11.59
C ARG A 60 16.20 -23.70 -11.53
N ASP A 61 15.97 -22.79 -10.59
CA ASP A 61 16.72 -21.54 -10.50
C ASP A 61 17.11 -21.26 -9.03
N PRO A 62 18.42 -21.32 -8.72
CA PRO A 62 18.92 -21.14 -7.35
C PRO A 62 18.70 -19.73 -6.78
N ARG A 63 18.31 -18.76 -7.61
CA ARG A 63 17.93 -17.41 -7.16
C ARG A 63 16.61 -17.41 -6.39
N VAL A 64 15.71 -18.39 -6.64
CA VAL A 64 14.39 -18.49 -6.04
C VAL A 64 14.45 -19.33 -4.77
N ARG A 65 13.89 -18.80 -3.69
CA ARG A 65 13.78 -19.48 -2.40
C ARG A 65 12.37 -19.36 -1.85
N LEU A 66 11.79 -20.49 -1.44
CA LEU A 66 10.50 -20.54 -0.74
C LEU A 66 10.72 -20.52 0.77
N LEU A 67 10.05 -19.62 1.47
CA LEU A 67 10.04 -19.50 2.92
C LEU A 67 8.59 -19.64 3.43
N ARG A 68 8.42 -20.01 4.70
CA ARG A 68 7.10 -20.21 5.31
C ARG A 68 6.73 -19.08 6.26
N ASN A 69 5.45 -18.68 6.23
CA ASN A 69 4.85 -17.71 7.15
C ASN A 69 3.65 -18.34 7.88
N PRO A 70 3.85 -18.96 9.04
CA PRO A 70 2.76 -19.60 9.77
C PRO A 70 1.71 -18.60 10.31
N ARG A 71 2.03 -17.31 10.40
CA ARG A 71 1.09 -16.27 10.84
C ARG A 71 0.13 -15.81 9.73
N ARG A 72 0.38 -16.17 8.49
CA ARG A 72 -0.52 -15.93 7.33
C ARG A 72 -0.85 -14.47 7.04
N ILE A 73 -0.11 -13.52 7.59
CA ILE A 73 -0.30 -12.08 7.37
C ILE A 73 0.88 -11.47 6.62
N VAL A 74 0.59 -10.46 5.81
CA VAL A 74 1.57 -9.83 4.91
C VAL A 74 2.78 -9.22 5.64
N PRO A 75 2.63 -8.44 6.74
CA PRO A 75 3.79 -7.83 7.39
C PRO A 75 4.77 -8.88 7.96
N THR A 76 4.27 -9.99 8.49
CA THR A 76 5.14 -11.09 8.96
C THR A 76 5.88 -11.73 7.79
N ALA A 77 5.22 -11.96 6.63
CA ALA A 77 5.87 -12.49 5.44
C ALA A 77 6.98 -11.55 4.96
N LEU A 78 6.71 -10.25 4.86
CA LEU A 78 7.72 -9.25 4.49
C LEU A 78 8.90 -9.25 5.47
N ASN A 79 8.65 -9.30 6.77
CA ASN A 79 9.69 -9.33 7.78
C ASN A 79 10.55 -10.60 7.73
N ILE A 80 9.95 -11.76 7.47
CA ILE A 80 10.68 -13.02 7.26
C ILE A 80 11.62 -12.88 6.04
N ALA A 81 11.09 -12.37 4.92
CA ALA A 81 11.88 -12.17 3.71
C ALA A 81 13.03 -11.17 3.93
N ILE A 82 12.77 -10.01 4.54
CA ILE A 82 13.77 -8.96 4.77
C ILE A 82 14.90 -9.45 5.68
N ARG A 83 14.60 -10.26 6.70
CA ARG A 83 15.64 -10.89 7.54
C ARG A 83 16.49 -11.89 6.78
N ALA A 84 15.87 -12.67 5.88
CA ALA A 84 16.55 -13.67 5.06
C ALA A 84 17.28 -13.07 3.83
N ALA A 85 16.97 -11.82 3.48
CA ALA A 85 17.50 -11.11 2.34
C ALA A 85 19.01 -10.86 2.46
N ARG A 86 19.74 -11.00 1.36
CA ARG A 86 21.19 -10.79 1.26
C ARG A 86 21.54 -9.51 0.48
N GLY A 87 20.59 -9.00 -0.31
CA GLY A 87 20.78 -7.83 -1.15
C GLY A 87 20.94 -6.54 -0.37
N GLU A 88 21.62 -5.59 -0.97
CA GLU A 88 21.75 -4.21 -0.50
C GLU A 88 20.48 -3.40 -0.74
N VAL A 89 19.70 -3.82 -1.73
CA VAL A 89 18.42 -3.24 -2.08
C VAL A 89 17.32 -4.27 -1.88
N ILE A 90 16.24 -3.89 -1.20
CA ILE A 90 15.04 -4.70 -1.00
C ILE A 90 13.95 -4.18 -1.94
N CYS A 91 13.41 -5.06 -2.80
CA CYS A 91 12.30 -4.75 -3.69
C CYS A 91 11.08 -5.60 -3.31
N ARG A 92 9.98 -4.97 -2.90
CA ARG A 92 8.72 -5.68 -2.65
C ARG A 92 7.95 -5.83 -3.94
N LEU A 93 7.42 -7.04 -4.16
CA LEU A 93 6.39 -7.33 -5.15
C LEU A 93 5.29 -8.14 -4.49
N ASP A 94 4.04 -7.94 -4.89
CA ASP A 94 2.91 -8.75 -4.42
C ASP A 94 2.64 -9.88 -5.43
N GLY A 95 2.23 -11.08 -4.98
CA GLY A 95 2.16 -12.32 -5.77
C GLY A 95 1.28 -12.28 -7.03
N HIS A 96 0.46 -11.25 -7.19
CA HIS A 96 -0.40 -11.01 -8.36
C HIS A 96 -0.03 -9.74 -9.15
N THR A 97 1.17 -9.19 -8.92
CA THR A 97 1.67 -8.01 -9.64
C THR A 97 2.35 -8.43 -10.94
N ARG A 98 2.20 -7.60 -11.99
CA ARG A 98 3.03 -7.67 -13.20
C ARG A 98 3.94 -6.45 -13.22
N ILE A 99 5.18 -6.63 -13.65
CA ILE A 99 6.19 -5.56 -13.72
C ILE A 99 6.77 -5.45 -15.12
N ALA A 100 7.25 -4.27 -15.48
CA ALA A 100 8.00 -4.07 -16.72
C ALA A 100 9.38 -4.75 -16.66
N ALA A 101 9.94 -5.08 -17.80
CA ALA A 101 11.23 -5.77 -17.88
C ALA A 101 12.41 -4.97 -17.29
N ASP A 102 12.28 -3.66 -17.22
CA ASP A 102 13.28 -2.71 -16.70
C ASP A 102 13.00 -2.25 -15.25
N TYR A 103 12.03 -2.86 -14.57
CA TYR A 103 11.54 -2.39 -13.26
C TYR A 103 12.64 -2.31 -12.19
N LEU A 104 13.47 -3.36 -12.06
CA LEU A 104 14.55 -3.39 -11.08
C LEU A 104 15.65 -2.38 -11.43
N ARG A 105 16.05 -2.29 -12.69
CA ARG A 105 17.05 -1.34 -13.16
C ARG A 105 16.62 0.10 -12.89
N VAL A 106 15.43 0.48 -13.34
CA VAL A 106 14.87 1.82 -13.14
C VAL A 106 14.76 2.17 -11.66
N GLY A 107 14.33 1.22 -10.81
CA GLY A 107 14.24 1.43 -9.38
C GLY A 107 15.60 1.71 -8.73
N VAL A 108 16.61 0.92 -9.05
CA VAL A 108 17.98 1.10 -8.54
C VAL A 108 18.60 2.41 -9.03
N GLU A 109 18.49 2.72 -10.32
CA GLU A 109 18.94 4.01 -10.88
C GLU A 109 18.27 5.19 -10.19
N THR A 110 16.97 5.09 -9.92
CA THR A 110 16.23 6.16 -9.22
C THR A 110 16.70 6.30 -7.77
N LEU A 111 16.90 5.20 -7.02
CA LEU A 111 17.47 5.25 -5.68
C LEU A 111 18.85 5.93 -5.68
N GLN A 112 19.72 5.54 -6.59
CA GLN A 112 21.09 6.07 -6.69
C GLN A 112 21.09 7.56 -7.05
N ARG A 113 20.26 7.98 -7.98
CA ARG A 113 20.17 9.36 -8.48
C ARG A 113 19.52 10.31 -7.46
N THR A 114 18.40 9.88 -6.87
CA THR A 114 17.62 10.73 -5.96
C THR A 114 18.08 10.69 -4.52
N LYS A 115 18.88 9.67 -4.15
CA LYS A 115 19.23 9.36 -2.76
C LYS A 115 18.01 9.18 -1.87
N ALA A 116 16.90 8.72 -2.46
CA ALA A 116 15.68 8.42 -1.73
C ALA A 116 15.83 7.16 -0.86
N ASP A 117 15.05 7.09 0.20
CA ASP A 117 14.97 5.94 1.10
C ASP A 117 13.93 4.91 0.65
N ASN A 118 13.01 5.32 -0.20
CA ASN A 118 12.03 4.46 -0.86
C ASN A 118 11.70 5.01 -2.24
N VAL A 119 11.66 4.14 -3.24
CA VAL A 119 11.17 4.50 -4.57
C VAL A 119 10.10 3.50 -5.02
N GLY A 120 9.15 3.98 -5.82
CA GLY A 120 8.14 3.14 -6.43
C GLY A 120 7.49 3.83 -7.61
N GLY A 121 6.69 3.07 -8.34
CA GLY A 121 5.95 3.57 -9.49
C GLY A 121 4.48 3.80 -9.20
N PRO A 122 3.74 4.38 -10.16
CA PRO A 122 2.29 4.42 -10.11
C PRO A 122 1.71 2.99 -10.21
N MET A 123 0.61 2.77 -9.51
CA MET A 123 -0.14 1.54 -9.59
C MET A 123 -1.07 1.58 -10.80
N HIS A 124 -0.66 0.98 -11.91
CA HIS A 124 -1.54 0.85 -13.07
C HIS A 124 -2.58 -0.24 -12.80
N ALA A 125 -3.76 0.20 -12.43
CA ALA A 125 -4.88 -0.70 -12.19
C ALA A 125 -5.37 -1.30 -13.51
N VAL A 126 -5.39 -2.63 -13.61
CA VAL A 126 -5.92 -3.37 -14.76
C VAL A 126 -7.26 -3.95 -14.38
N GLY A 127 -8.28 -3.60 -15.16
CA GLY A 127 -9.61 -4.21 -15.06
C GLY A 127 -9.63 -5.62 -15.64
N GLY A 128 -10.67 -6.37 -15.30
CA GLY A 128 -10.99 -7.65 -15.92
C GLY A 128 -12.50 -7.72 -16.09
N GLY A 129 -12.99 -7.21 -17.21
CA GLY A 129 -14.42 -7.06 -17.47
C GLY A 129 -15.00 -5.74 -16.95
N TRP A 130 -16.25 -5.49 -17.28
CA TRP A 130 -16.90 -4.19 -17.15
C TRP A 130 -16.86 -3.56 -15.75
N PHE A 131 -16.95 -4.35 -14.69
CA PHE A 131 -16.91 -3.85 -13.33
C PHE A 131 -15.46 -3.58 -12.87
N GLY A 132 -14.52 -4.48 -13.18
CA GLY A 132 -13.09 -4.27 -12.90
C GLY A 132 -12.53 -3.02 -13.59
N ASP A 133 -12.95 -2.75 -14.84
CA ASP A 133 -12.58 -1.52 -15.57
C ASP A 133 -13.14 -0.28 -14.88
N ALA A 134 -14.37 -0.34 -14.40
CA ALA A 134 -14.98 0.75 -13.63
C ALA A 134 -14.27 0.99 -12.29
N VAL A 135 -13.84 -0.08 -11.61
CA VAL A 135 -13.01 0.02 -10.40
C VAL A 135 -11.67 0.66 -10.72
N ALA A 136 -11.02 0.31 -11.84
CA ALA A 136 -9.77 0.95 -12.27
C ALA A 136 -9.94 2.46 -12.46
N VAL A 137 -11.01 2.89 -13.14
CA VAL A 137 -11.33 4.32 -13.33
C VAL A 137 -11.57 5.02 -12.00
N ALA A 138 -12.36 4.41 -11.11
CA ALA A 138 -12.70 4.99 -9.83
C ALA A 138 -11.46 5.14 -8.93
N THR A 139 -10.65 4.10 -8.79
CA THR A 139 -9.46 4.10 -7.93
C THR A 139 -8.33 4.95 -8.50
N GLY A 140 -8.20 5.05 -9.82
CA GLY A 140 -7.24 5.91 -10.51
C GLY A 140 -7.59 7.41 -10.49
N SER A 141 -8.66 7.83 -9.82
CA SER A 141 -9.08 9.23 -9.76
C SER A 141 -8.84 9.85 -8.38
N ARG A 142 -8.61 11.17 -8.36
CA ARG A 142 -8.49 11.96 -7.11
C ARG A 142 -9.74 11.90 -6.23
N PHE A 143 -10.90 11.66 -6.83
CA PHE A 143 -12.18 11.55 -6.12
C PHE A 143 -12.33 10.19 -5.41
N GLY A 144 -11.65 9.13 -5.89
CA GLY A 144 -11.71 7.79 -5.31
C GLY A 144 -10.89 7.65 -4.04
N ILE A 145 -9.57 7.55 -4.17
CA ILE A 145 -8.67 7.20 -3.06
C ILE A 145 -7.79 8.40 -2.64
N GLY A 146 -7.49 9.29 -3.56
CA GLY A 146 -6.72 10.51 -3.29
C GLY A 146 -5.22 10.34 -3.11
N SER A 147 -4.67 9.13 -3.10
CA SER A 147 -3.22 8.90 -3.03
C SER A 147 -2.57 9.09 -4.41
N TYR A 148 -1.47 9.85 -4.45
CA TYR A 148 -0.83 10.26 -5.70
C TYR A 148 -0.33 9.08 -6.54
N PHE A 149 0.08 7.98 -5.94
CA PHE A 149 0.56 6.79 -6.67
C PHE A 149 -0.52 6.09 -7.52
N HIS A 150 -1.80 6.46 -7.40
CA HIS A 150 -2.86 5.96 -8.27
C HIS A 150 -3.00 6.75 -9.58
N TYR A 151 -2.49 8.00 -9.65
CA TYR A 151 -2.69 8.88 -10.81
C TYR A 151 -1.46 9.74 -11.14
N GLY A 152 -0.35 9.59 -10.43
CA GLY A 152 0.86 10.38 -10.64
C GLY A 152 1.50 10.07 -11.99
N THR A 153 1.81 11.13 -12.74
CA THR A 153 2.43 11.08 -14.07
C THR A 153 3.82 11.71 -14.09
N GLU A 154 4.26 12.30 -12.98
CA GLU A 154 5.53 12.99 -12.86
C GLU A 154 6.36 12.42 -11.71
N GLU A 155 7.68 12.48 -11.86
CA GLU A 155 8.58 12.11 -10.76
C GLU A 155 8.56 13.19 -9.68
N CYS A 156 8.22 12.80 -8.46
CA CYS A 156 8.14 13.71 -7.34
C CYS A 156 8.27 13.00 -6.00
N GLU A 157 8.54 13.77 -4.96
CA GLU A 157 8.47 13.30 -3.59
C GLU A 157 7.01 13.14 -3.15
N VAL A 158 6.70 12.01 -2.50
CA VAL A 158 5.34 11.63 -2.13
C VAL A 158 5.26 11.08 -0.70
N ASP A 159 4.05 10.93 -0.20
CA ASP A 159 3.81 10.36 1.13
C ASP A 159 4.01 8.84 1.15
N THR A 160 3.68 8.18 0.06
CA THR A 160 3.71 6.72 -0.07
C THR A 160 3.76 6.32 -1.55
N VAL A 161 4.28 5.14 -1.82
CA VAL A 161 4.31 4.53 -3.16
C VAL A 161 3.66 3.14 -3.11
N TYR A 162 3.26 2.65 -4.27
CA TYR A 162 2.83 1.27 -4.42
C TYR A 162 4.06 0.33 -4.47
N LEU A 163 4.00 -0.82 -3.81
CA LEU A 163 5.09 -1.79 -3.64
C LEU A 163 6.26 -1.20 -2.83
N GLY A 164 7.25 -0.63 -3.49
CA GLY A 164 8.41 0.03 -2.90
C GLY A 164 9.71 -0.74 -3.12
N MET A 165 10.78 0.04 -3.21
CA MET A 165 12.16 -0.44 -3.27
C MET A 165 13.02 0.43 -2.35
N TRP A 166 13.76 -0.20 -1.45
CA TRP A 166 14.49 0.46 -0.36
C TRP A 166 15.95 0.01 -0.32
N PRO A 167 16.89 0.90 0.01
CA PRO A 167 18.18 0.46 0.56
C PRO A 167 17.95 -0.35 1.85
N ARG A 168 18.64 -1.46 2.03
CA ARG A 168 18.49 -2.34 3.20
C ARG A 168 18.65 -1.60 4.54
N GLY A 169 19.57 -0.64 4.62
CA GLY A 169 19.82 0.17 5.81
C GLY A 169 18.61 0.99 6.31
N VAL A 170 17.59 1.16 5.48
CA VAL A 170 16.32 1.77 5.89
C VAL A 170 15.66 0.94 6.99
N PHE A 171 15.64 -0.39 6.85
CA PHE A 171 15.03 -1.30 7.82
C PHE A 171 15.82 -1.39 9.13
N GLU A 172 17.11 -1.12 9.10
CA GLU A 172 17.94 -1.00 10.31
C GLU A 172 17.66 0.30 11.06
N ARG A 173 17.42 1.39 10.31
CA ARG A 173 17.17 2.72 10.87
C ARG A 173 15.76 2.87 11.43
N VAL A 174 14.73 2.46 10.68
CA VAL A 174 13.32 2.68 11.06
C VAL A 174 12.61 1.43 11.58
N GLY A 175 13.27 0.27 11.56
CA GLY A 175 12.69 -1.03 11.93
C GLY A 175 11.90 -1.66 10.79
N LEU A 176 11.38 -2.86 11.03
CA LEU A 176 10.63 -3.68 10.09
C LEU A 176 9.15 -3.27 10.04
N PHE A 177 8.35 -3.97 9.23
CA PHE A 177 6.90 -3.76 9.18
C PHE A 177 6.25 -4.13 10.51
N ASP A 178 5.22 -3.39 10.89
CA ASP A 178 4.45 -3.66 12.10
C ASP A 178 3.54 -4.88 11.90
N GLU A 179 3.83 -5.95 12.62
CA GLU A 179 3.13 -7.24 12.51
C GLU A 179 1.75 -7.26 13.17
N GLU A 180 1.34 -6.20 13.82
CA GLU A 180 -0.03 -6.03 14.30
C GLU A 180 -0.98 -5.61 13.15
N LEU A 181 -0.44 -4.91 12.14
CA LEU A 181 -1.25 -4.32 11.08
C LEU A 181 -1.51 -5.30 9.95
N VAL A 182 -2.66 -5.97 9.96
CA VAL A 182 -3.07 -6.87 8.88
C VAL A 182 -3.27 -6.13 7.55
N ARG A 183 -3.66 -4.84 7.62
CA ARG A 183 -3.77 -3.91 6.49
C ARG A 183 -3.10 -2.59 6.83
N ASN A 184 -2.77 -1.79 5.81
CA ASN A 184 -2.14 -0.47 5.94
C ASN A 184 -0.73 -0.53 6.59
N GLN A 185 -0.07 -1.69 6.57
CA GLN A 185 1.29 -1.86 7.07
C GLN A 185 2.32 -1.05 6.27
N ASP A 186 2.11 -0.87 4.98
CA ASP A 186 2.91 -0.05 4.08
C ASP A 186 2.72 1.45 4.35
N ASP A 187 1.49 1.87 4.56
CA ASP A 187 1.14 3.25 4.90
C ASP A 187 1.76 3.66 6.26
N GLU A 188 1.71 2.76 7.25
CA GLU A 188 2.39 2.94 8.54
C GLU A 188 3.90 3.03 8.40
N PHE A 189 4.49 2.08 7.66
CA PHE A 189 5.94 2.05 7.44
C PHE A 189 6.44 3.32 6.76
N ASN A 190 5.78 3.75 5.69
CA ASN A 190 6.13 4.96 4.95
C ASN A 190 5.97 6.22 5.80
N TYR A 191 4.95 6.29 6.65
CA TYR A 191 4.81 7.39 7.60
C TYR A 191 5.97 7.41 8.61
N ARG A 192 6.34 6.28 9.19
CA ARG A 192 7.45 6.13 10.13
C ARG A 192 8.79 6.48 9.49
N LEU A 193 8.98 6.07 8.23
CA LEU A 193 10.15 6.44 7.42
C LEU A 193 10.26 7.96 7.25
N ARG A 194 9.19 8.63 6.84
CA ARG A 194 9.15 10.09 6.69
C ARG A 194 9.35 10.83 8.02
N LYS A 195 8.76 10.33 9.10
CA LYS A 195 8.96 10.88 10.45
C LYS A 195 10.42 10.80 10.90
N ALA A 196 11.16 9.82 10.41
CA ALA A 196 12.61 9.67 10.65
C ALA A 196 13.46 10.49 9.63
N GLY A 197 12.87 11.40 8.87
CA GLY A 197 13.56 12.24 7.88
C GLY A 197 13.83 11.55 6.55
N GLY A 198 13.25 10.35 6.32
CA GLY A 198 13.41 9.62 5.06
C GLY A 198 12.58 10.22 3.92
N ARG A 199 13.09 10.06 2.69
CA ARG A 199 12.50 10.56 1.45
C ARG A 199 11.90 9.42 0.64
N ILE A 200 10.68 9.63 0.13
CA ILE A 200 9.96 8.68 -0.73
C ILE A 200 9.74 9.33 -2.08
N VAL A 201 10.18 8.68 -3.15
CA VAL A 201 10.07 9.22 -4.52
C VAL A 201 9.21 8.29 -5.37
N LEU A 202 8.20 8.85 -6.01
CA LEU A 202 7.44 8.19 -7.06
C LEU A 202 8.08 8.53 -8.40
N THR A 203 8.35 7.51 -9.23
CA THR A 203 8.77 7.70 -10.61
C THR A 203 7.88 6.91 -11.58
N PRO A 204 7.27 7.58 -12.59
CA PRO A 204 6.43 6.90 -13.59
C PRO A 204 7.18 5.89 -14.45
N ALA A 205 8.51 5.93 -14.45
CA ALA A 205 9.35 4.98 -15.17
C ALA A 205 9.32 3.57 -14.55
N MET A 206 9.06 3.43 -13.22
CA MET A 206 8.83 2.12 -12.57
C MET A 206 7.41 1.63 -12.84
N ARG A 207 7.20 0.91 -13.93
CA ARG A 207 5.87 0.47 -14.37
C ARG A 207 5.49 -0.88 -13.78
N SER A 208 4.34 -0.91 -13.11
CA SER A 208 3.73 -2.14 -12.59
C SER A 208 2.23 -2.14 -12.81
N TRP A 209 1.63 -3.34 -12.91
CA TRP A 209 0.21 -3.52 -13.17
C TRP A 209 -0.42 -4.34 -12.05
N TYR A 210 -1.51 -3.86 -11.52
CA TYR A 210 -2.28 -4.47 -10.44
C TYR A 210 -3.65 -4.90 -10.94
N GLN A 211 -4.01 -6.16 -10.73
CA GLN A 211 -5.35 -6.63 -11.05
C GLN A 211 -6.35 -6.19 -9.98
N ASN A 212 -7.30 -5.34 -10.38
CA ASN A 212 -8.37 -4.88 -9.50
C ASN A 212 -9.32 -5.98 -9.06
N ARG A 213 -10.09 -5.71 -8.01
CA ARG A 213 -11.19 -6.57 -7.61
C ARG A 213 -12.26 -6.62 -8.71
N GLN A 214 -12.61 -7.84 -9.12
CA GLN A 214 -13.57 -8.11 -10.18
C GLN A 214 -15.03 -8.15 -9.69
N SER A 215 -15.24 -8.23 -8.36
CA SER A 215 -16.55 -8.34 -7.75
C SER A 215 -16.84 -7.20 -6.78
N LEU A 216 -18.12 -6.80 -6.71
CA LEU A 216 -18.59 -5.79 -5.78
C LEU A 216 -18.31 -6.17 -4.32
N ILE A 217 -18.58 -7.43 -3.96
CA ILE A 217 -18.34 -7.92 -2.58
C ILE A 217 -16.85 -7.86 -2.24
N GLY A 218 -15.98 -8.24 -3.17
CA GLY A 218 -14.54 -8.17 -2.99
C GLY A 218 -14.06 -6.73 -2.79
N LEU A 219 -14.62 -5.78 -3.56
CA LEU A 219 -14.31 -4.36 -3.43
C LEU A 219 -14.78 -3.80 -2.08
N LEU A 220 -16.04 -4.05 -1.70
CA LEU A 220 -16.60 -3.62 -0.42
C LEU A 220 -15.77 -4.13 0.77
N ARG A 221 -15.43 -5.44 0.77
CA ARG A 221 -14.62 -6.05 1.81
C ARG A 221 -13.24 -5.40 1.91
N GLN A 222 -12.57 -5.20 0.78
CA GLN A 222 -11.23 -4.60 0.75
C GLN A 222 -11.22 -3.19 1.35
N TYR A 223 -12.15 -2.33 0.94
CA TYR A 223 -12.20 -0.96 1.44
C TYR A 223 -12.72 -0.85 2.87
N TYR A 224 -13.62 -1.73 3.27
CA TYR A 224 -14.01 -1.84 4.68
C TYR A 224 -12.81 -2.21 5.57
N GLU A 225 -12.01 -3.21 5.17
CA GLU A 225 -10.79 -3.58 5.90
C GLU A 225 -9.78 -2.42 5.95
N TYR A 226 -9.60 -1.69 4.86
CA TYR A 226 -8.72 -0.51 4.84
C TYR A 226 -9.19 0.58 5.81
N GLY A 227 -10.47 0.88 5.85
CA GLY A 227 -11.05 1.83 6.81
C GLY A 227 -10.87 1.37 8.25
N LEU A 228 -11.20 0.12 8.55
CA LEU A 228 -11.09 -0.47 9.88
C LEU A 228 -9.64 -0.38 10.42
N TRP A 229 -8.67 -0.85 9.64
CA TRP A 229 -7.27 -0.86 10.06
C TRP A 229 -6.62 0.53 10.04
N LYS A 230 -7.19 1.51 9.31
CA LYS A 230 -6.71 2.89 9.35
C LYS A 230 -6.86 3.50 10.74
N VAL A 231 -7.90 3.15 11.48
CA VAL A 231 -8.05 3.58 12.88
C VAL A 231 -6.88 3.09 13.73
N ARG A 232 -6.44 1.83 13.53
CA ARG A 232 -5.29 1.32 14.29
C ARG A 232 -3.99 2.05 13.94
N VAL A 233 -3.79 2.39 12.68
CA VAL A 233 -2.65 3.24 12.25
C VAL A 233 -2.72 4.62 12.91
N LEU A 234 -3.92 5.23 13.00
CA LEU A 234 -4.10 6.53 13.64
C LEU A 234 -3.87 6.50 15.15
N GLN A 235 -4.22 5.40 15.82
CA GLN A 235 -3.89 5.23 17.23
C GLN A 235 -2.39 5.26 17.48
N LYS A 236 -1.61 4.68 16.55
CA LYS A 236 -0.15 4.67 16.56
C LYS A 236 0.44 6.02 16.11
N HIS A 237 -0.16 6.63 15.13
CA HIS A 237 0.34 7.85 14.48
C HIS A 237 -0.77 8.90 14.27
N PRO A 238 -1.24 9.61 15.32
CA PRO A 238 -2.37 10.52 15.21
C PRO A 238 -2.17 11.65 14.18
N ARG A 239 -0.92 12.07 13.95
CA ARG A 239 -0.58 13.13 12.98
C ARG A 239 -0.61 12.68 11.52
N GLN A 240 -0.79 11.38 11.25
CA GLN A 240 -0.90 10.87 9.88
C GLN A 240 -2.26 11.19 9.24
N MET A 241 -3.26 11.57 10.03
CA MET A 241 -4.59 11.85 9.52
C MET A 241 -4.62 13.14 8.71
N SER A 242 -5.11 13.05 7.48
CA SER A 242 -5.50 14.23 6.69
C SER A 242 -7.02 14.41 6.76
N TRP A 243 -7.51 15.64 6.50
CA TRP A 243 -8.93 15.94 6.49
C TRP A 243 -9.74 15.05 5.52
N ARG A 244 -9.10 14.61 4.40
CA ARG A 244 -9.72 13.72 3.42
C ARG A 244 -10.11 12.37 4.01
N HIS A 245 -9.33 11.86 4.95
CA HIS A 245 -9.66 10.61 5.66
C HIS A 245 -10.87 10.77 6.59
N CYS A 246 -11.27 12.00 6.95
CA CYS A 246 -12.45 12.24 7.80
C CYS A 246 -13.75 12.24 6.99
N VAL A 247 -13.71 12.55 5.69
CA VAL A 247 -14.93 12.75 4.88
C VAL A 247 -15.80 11.50 4.78
N PRO A 248 -15.29 10.33 4.37
CA PRO A 248 -16.13 9.14 4.27
C PRO A 248 -16.73 8.66 5.61
N PRO A 249 -15.97 8.57 6.73
CA PRO A 249 -16.56 8.18 8.01
C PRO A 249 -17.55 9.21 8.55
N ALA A 250 -17.32 10.51 8.33
CA ALA A 250 -18.27 11.55 8.71
C ALA A 250 -19.59 11.42 7.92
N LEU A 251 -19.50 11.15 6.62
CA LEU A 251 -20.69 10.89 5.79
C LEU A 251 -21.47 9.69 6.31
N VAL A 252 -20.79 8.55 6.55
CA VAL A 252 -21.45 7.32 7.02
C VAL A 252 -22.05 7.53 8.42
N ALA A 253 -21.33 8.17 9.34
CA ALA A 253 -21.83 8.47 10.67
C ALA A 253 -23.04 9.42 10.62
N ALA A 254 -22.97 10.49 9.82
CA ALA A 254 -24.08 11.43 9.67
C ALA A 254 -25.33 10.74 9.09
N LEU A 255 -25.18 9.93 8.04
CA LEU A 255 -26.29 9.17 7.47
C LEU A 255 -26.90 8.21 8.49
N ALA A 256 -26.09 7.47 9.25
CA ALA A 256 -26.57 6.54 10.27
C ALA A 256 -27.33 7.28 11.39
N ILE A 257 -26.75 8.35 11.94
CA ILE A 257 -27.36 9.15 13.02
C ILE A 257 -28.67 9.81 12.54
N LEU A 258 -28.64 10.48 11.39
CA LEU A 258 -29.82 11.17 10.86
C LEU A 258 -30.95 10.18 10.51
N THR A 259 -30.60 8.99 10.01
CA THR A 259 -31.59 7.94 9.73
C THR A 259 -32.19 7.40 11.03
N ALA A 260 -31.38 7.13 12.04
CA ALA A 260 -31.87 6.68 13.35
C ALA A 260 -32.74 7.73 14.04
N LEU A 261 -32.34 9.01 14.03
CA LEU A 261 -33.15 10.11 14.54
C LEU A 261 -34.42 10.33 13.73
N GLY A 262 -34.41 9.99 12.44
CA GLY A 262 -35.55 10.11 11.53
C GLY A 262 -36.75 9.25 11.92
N SER A 263 -36.56 8.21 12.75
CA SER A 263 -37.66 7.40 13.31
C SER A 263 -38.53 8.17 14.29
N VAL A 264 -37.99 9.21 14.94
CA VAL A 264 -38.71 10.06 15.93
C VAL A 264 -38.81 11.51 15.49
N LEU A 265 -37.94 11.97 14.61
CA LEU A 265 -37.86 13.35 14.11
C LEU A 265 -37.93 13.37 12.58
N PRO A 266 -39.10 13.63 11.96
CA PRO A 266 -39.25 13.61 10.50
C PRO A 266 -38.24 14.50 9.73
N ARG A 267 -37.86 15.64 10.32
CA ARG A 267 -36.86 16.56 9.76
C ARG A 267 -35.46 15.89 9.65
N ALA A 268 -35.08 15.06 10.60
CA ALA A 268 -33.83 14.34 10.56
C ALA A 268 -33.84 13.29 9.43
N GLY A 269 -34.97 12.59 9.26
CA GLY A 269 -35.13 11.65 8.13
C GLY A 269 -35.12 12.35 6.77
N PHE A 270 -35.69 13.56 6.67
CA PHE A 270 -35.55 14.38 5.47
C PHE A 270 -34.08 14.78 5.21
N ALA A 271 -33.38 15.24 6.25
CA ALA A 271 -31.95 15.62 6.15
C ALA A 271 -31.08 14.43 5.71
N ALA A 272 -31.34 13.22 6.21
CA ALA A 272 -30.63 12.01 5.76
C ALA A 272 -30.81 11.76 4.27
N ARG A 273 -32.04 11.83 3.78
CA ARG A 273 -32.37 11.65 2.35
C ARG A 273 -31.73 12.73 1.48
N ALA A 274 -31.80 14.00 1.93
CA ALA A 274 -31.18 15.12 1.23
C ALA A 274 -29.66 14.98 1.16
N LEU A 275 -28.99 14.61 2.25
CA LEU A 275 -27.55 14.37 2.29
C LEU A 275 -27.16 13.23 1.34
N PHE A 276 -27.89 12.11 1.36
CA PHE A 276 -27.62 10.99 0.48
C PHE A 276 -27.88 11.34 -1.00
N ALA A 277 -28.91 12.12 -1.30
CA ALA A 277 -29.19 12.58 -2.65
C ALA A 277 -28.10 13.51 -3.19
N VAL A 278 -27.62 14.47 -2.39
CA VAL A 278 -26.50 15.37 -2.76
C VAL A 278 -25.23 14.56 -3.01
N TYR A 279 -24.89 13.63 -2.11
CA TYR A 279 -23.75 12.75 -2.27
C TYR A 279 -23.85 11.91 -3.56
N THR A 280 -25.02 11.28 -3.80
CA THR A 280 -25.26 10.48 -5.00
C THR A 280 -25.16 11.32 -6.28
N ALA A 281 -25.74 12.53 -6.28
CA ALA A 281 -25.62 13.45 -7.40
C ALA A 281 -24.15 13.81 -7.70
N ALA A 282 -23.36 14.11 -6.67
CA ALA A 282 -21.93 14.39 -6.83
C ALA A 282 -21.18 13.19 -7.44
N VAL A 283 -21.43 11.97 -6.94
CA VAL A 283 -20.85 10.73 -7.48
C VAL A 283 -21.26 10.53 -8.95
N LEU A 284 -22.53 10.72 -9.29
CA LEU A 284 -23.02 10.58 -10.67
C LEU A 284 -22.38 11.59 -11.62
N VAL A 285 -22.22 12.83 -11.19
CA VAL A 285 -21.56 13.87 -12.00
C VAL A 285 -20.08 13.56 -12.23
N VAL A 286 -19.35 13.17 -11.17
CA VAL A 286 -17.92 12.85 -11.30
C VAL A 286 -17.72 11.60 -12.16
N SER A 287 -18.49 10.55 -11.92
CA SER A 287 -18.41 9.32 -12.72
C SER A 287 -18.78 9.54 -14.18
N ALA A 288 -19.77 10.42 -14.48
CA ALA A 288 -20.11 10.79 -15.84
C ALA A 288 -18.91 11.45 -16.56
N ARG A 289 -18.24 12.40 -15.93
CA ARG A 289 -17.05 13.06 -16.50
C ARG A 289 -15.92 12.08 -16.83
N LEU A 290 -15.78 11.01 -16.05
CA LEU A 290 -14.70 10.04 -16.21
C LEU A 290 -15.05 8.89 -17.16
N ALA A 291 -16.29 8.43 -17.17
CA ALA A 291 -16.65 7.17 -17.78
C ALA A 291 -17.79 7.23 -18.81
N LEU A 292 -18.55 8.33 -18.91
CA LEU A 292 -19.70 8.38 -19.82
C LEU A 292 -19.31 8.22 -21.31
N ARG A 293 -18.11 8.67 -21.69
CA ARG A 293 -17.55 8.46 -23.03
C ARG A 293 -17.41 6.97 -23.41
N HIS A 294 -17.35 6.08 -22.42
CA HIS A 294 -17.29 4.63 -22.58
C HIS A 294 -18.68 3.96 -22.50
N GLY A 295 -19.75 4.78 -22.50
CA GLY A 295 -21.15 4.34 -22.46
C GLY A 295 -21.78 4.40 -21.07
N VAL A 296 -23.13 4.34 -21.05
CA VAL A 296 -23.96 4.45 -19.83
C VAL A 296 -23.62 3.36 -18.81
N ARG A 297 -23.35 2.13 -19.29
CA ARG A 297 -22.97 1.01 -18.41
C ARG A 297 -21.68 1.30 -17.64
N ALA A 298 -20.64 1.83 -18.31
CA ALA A 298 -19.38 2.21 -17.71
C ALA A 298 -19.57 3.35 -16.70
N TRP A 299 -20.38 4.34 -17.02
CA TRP A 299 -20.75 5.44 -16.12
C TRP A 299 -21.38 4.92 -14.82
N LEU A 300 -22.45 4.14 -14.90
CA LEU A 300 -23.15 3.61 -13.73
C LEU A 300 -22.28 2.66 -12.90
N ALA A 301 -21.48 1.82 -13.57
CA ALA A 301 -20.52 0.96 -12.88
C ALA A 301 -19.45 1.75 -12.11
N THR A 302 -18.94 2.84 -12.70
CA THR A 302 -17.98 3.73 -12.03
C THR A 302 -18.62 4.45 -10.85
N ALA A 303 -19.87 4.88 -10.97
CA ALA A 303 -20.63 5.45 -9.85
C ALA A 303 -20.78 4.44 -8.71
N LEU A 304 -21.14 3.19 -9.02
CA LEU A 304 -21.24 2.11 -8.04
C LEU A 304 -19.86 1.82 -7.38
N ALA A 305 -18.78 1.83 -8.14
CA ALA A 305 -17.44 1.63 -7.62
C ALA A 305 -17.05 2.76 -6.64
N PHE A 306 -17.31 4.04 -6.95
CA PHE A 306 -17.09 5.16 -6.03
C PHE A 306 -17.88 5.01 -4.74
N MET A 307 -19.19 4.74 -4.85
CA MET A 307 -20.03 4.55 -3.66
C MET A 307 -19.52 3.41 -2.79
N SER A 308 -19.11 2.31 -3.41
CA SER A 308 -18.53 1.15 -2.70
C SER A 308 -17.26 1.51 -1.96
N VAL A 309 -16.34 2.22 -2.59
CA VAL A 309 -15.08 2.67 -1.99
C VAL A 309 -15.34 3.59 -0.80
N HIS A 310 -16.16 4.63 -0.96
CA HIS A 310 -16.38 5.63 0.07
C HIS A 310 -17.18 5.08 1.25
N LEU A 311 -18.31 4.40 0.98
CA LEU A 311 -19.19 3.92 2.03
C LEU A 311 -18.57 2.74 2.80
N ALA A 312 -17.92 1.81 2.10
CA ALA A 312 -17.26 0.69 2.78
C ALA A 312 -16.08 1.16 3.63
N TRP A 313 -15.25 2.07 3.11
CA TRP A 313 -14.12 2.63 3.85
C TRP A 313 -14.62 3.41 5.08
N GLY A 314 -15.64 4.25 4.91
CA GLY A 314 -16.25 5.01 6.01
C GLY A 314 -16.86 4.10 7.08
N ALA A 315 -17.60 3.07 6.68
CA ALA A 315 -18.20 2.09 7.60
C ALA A 315 -17.12 1.29 8.34
N GLY A 316 -16.08 0.85 7.64
CA GLY A 316 -14.93 0.18 8.24
C GLY A 316 -14.23 1.06 9.28
N PHE A 317 -14.04 2.36 8.98
CA PHE A 317 -13.44 3.30 9.91
C PHE A 317 -14.30 3.51 11.17
N VAL A 318 -15.61 3.75 11.01
CA VAL A 318 -16.54 3.88 12.15
C VAL A 318 -16.52 2.61 13.01
N ASN A 319 -16.57 1.44 12.40
CA ASN A 319 -16.44 0.16 13.13
C ASN A 319 -15.08 0.01 13.80
N GLY A 320 -14.00 0.47 13.15
CA GLY A 320 -12.65 0.47 13.71
C GLY A 320 -12.53 1.28 14.99
N LEU A 321 -13.22 2.44 15.09
CA LEU A 321 -13.28 3.23 16.32
C LEU A 321 -13.86 2.43 17.50
N MET A 322 -14.87 1.61 17.24
CA MET A 322 -15.48 0.72 18.25
C MET A 322 -14.60 -0.49 18.54
N THR A 323 -14.13 -1.18 17.50
CA THR A 323 -13.32 -2.41 17.62
C THR A 323 -12.01 -2.17 18.37
N PHE A 324 -11.37 -1.04 18.13
CA PHE A 324 -10.09 -0.71 18.75
C PHE A 324 -10.22 0.30 19.90
N ALA A 325 -11.43 0.56 20.42
CA ALA A 325 -11.68 1.56 21.47
C ALA A 325 -10.75 1.41 22.69
N ASN A 326 -10.52 0.16 23.13
CA ASN A 326 -9.69 -0.14 24.31
C ASN A 326 -8.19 0.00 24.07
N ARG A 327 -7.75 0.28 22.83
CA ARG A 327 -6.32 0.33 22.47
C ARG A 327 -5.74 1.75 22.46
N TRP A 328 -6.54 2.77 22.64
CA TRP A 328 -6.08 4.18 22.70
C TRP A 328 -5.15 4.48 23.87
N ARG A 329 -5.23 3.69 24.96
CA ARG A 329 -4.47 3.90 26.20
C ARG A 329 -3.37 2.90 26.43
N LYS A 330 -3.16 1.94 25.52
CA LYS A 330 -2.11 0.92 25.67
C LYS A 330 -0.80 1.44 25.08
N PRO A 331 0.34 1.32 25.83
CA PRO A 331 1.64 1.60 25.25
C PRO A 331 1.86 0.71 24.04
N GLU A 332 2.40 1.31 23.00
CA GLU A 332 2.65 0.67 21.73
C GLU A 332 3.91 -0.20 21.81
N ALA A 333 3.82 -1.45 21.35
CA ALA A 333 5.01 -2.23 21.07
C ALA A 333 5.76 -1.59 19.89
N ALA A 334 7.04 -1.31 20.05
CA ALA A 334 7.87 -0.86 18.94
C ALA A 334 7.89 -1.93 17.84
N PRO A 335 7.91 -1.54 16.55
CA PRO A 335 8.02 -2.49 15.46
C PRO A 335 9.32 -3.31 15.61
N PRO A 336 9.34 -4.56 15.12
CA PRO A 336 10.53 -5.41 15.17
C PRO A 336 11.71 -4.71 14.49
N ARG A 337 12.92 -4.92 15.01
CA ARG A 337 14.15 -4.36 14.42
C ARG A 337 14.87 -5.41 13.58
N LEU A 338 15.55 -4.94 12.54
CA LEU A 338 16.52 -5.71 11.81
C LEU A 338 17.85 -5.62 12.57
N GLU A 339 18.42 -6.75 12.95
CA GLU A 339 19.75 -6.80 13.55
C GLU A 339 20.80 -6.48 12.48
N ARG A 340 21.79 -5.65 12.84
CA ARG A 340 22.94 -5.38 11.96
C ARG A 340 23.70 -6.67 11.71
N ARG A 341 24.17 -6.86 10.49
CA ARG A 341 25.12 -7.95 10.21
C ARG A 341 26.48 -7.58 10.80
N ASP A 342 27.09 -8.50 11.55
CA ASP A 342 28.47 -8.39 11.97
C ASP A 342 29.33 -8.36 10.69
N GLY A 343 29.88 -7.20 10.35
CA GLY A 343 30.69 -6.98 9.14
C GLY A 343 30.41 -5.65 8.42
N ASP A 344 29.29 -4.99 8.64
CA ASP A 344 28.99 -3.68 8.07
C ASP A 344 29.60 -2.54 8.92
N ILE A 345 30.95 -2.47 8.94
CA ILE A 345 31.68 -1.33 9.48
C ILE A 345 31.90 -0.34 8.34
N SER A 346 30.88 0.43 7.97
CA SER A 346 31.09 1.68 7.21
C SER A 346 29.86 2.58 7.23
N ALA A 347 29.78 3.44 8.18
CA ALA A 347 29.50 4.88 8.23
C ALA A 347 29.04 5.25 9.64
N PRO A 348 29.70 6.17 10.33
CA PRO A 348 29.21 6.68 11.61
C PRO A 348 27.90 7.40 11.38
N ALA A 349 26.90 7.08 12.22
CA ALA A 349 25.65 7.83 12.28
C ALA A 349 25.99 9.33 12.42
N ALA A 350 25.69 10.11 11.40
CA ALA A 350 25.73 11.55 11.50
C ALA A 350 24.84 11.96 12.68
N ARG A 351 25.45 12.41 13.76
CA ARG A 351 24.75 13.04 14.89
C ARG A 351 24.03 14.26 14.30
N ILE A 352 22.73 14.18 14.17
CA ILE A 352 21.89 15.36 13.95
C ILE A 352 21.97 16.14 15.25
N GLY A 353 22.82 17.17 15.23
CA GLY A 353 22.97 18.13 16.31
C GLY A 353 21.64 18.81 16.57
N SER A 354 21.32 18.97 17.83
CA SER A 354 20.25 19.79 18.38
C SER A 354 20.42 21.24 17.92
N ALA A 355 19.73 21.62 16.84
CA ALA A 355 19.52 23.00 16.46
C ALA A 355 18.14 23.46 16.92
N ALA A 356 17.93 23.48 18.23
CA ALA A 356 16.76 24.06 18.85
C ALA A 356 17.16 24.82 20.12
N GLU A 357 18.13 25.78 20.00
CA GLU A 357 18.37 26.81 20.99
C GLU A 357 19.22 27.91 20.36
N ALA A 358 18.56 28.85 19.67
CA ALA A 358 19.09 30.22 19.46
C ALA A 358 18.07 31.06 18.62
N VAL A 359 16.90 31.36 19.18
CA VAL A 359 16.20 32.64 18.87
C VAL A 359 15.52 33.10 20.15
N GLY A 360 16.12 34.04 20.81
CA GLY A 360 15.49 34.71 21.90
C GLY A 360 16.46 35.40 22.82
N ARG A 361 16.92 36.62 22.44
CA ARG A 361 17.19 37.78 23.31
C ARG A 361 18.13 38.76 22.63
N THR A 362 17.58 39.87 22.24
CA THR A 362 18.25 41.19 22.46
C THR A 362 17.45 42.30 21.84
N PRO A 363 17.67 43.51 22.27
CA PRO A 363 17.03 44.18 23.44
C PRO A 363 15.88 45.08 22.98
#